data_09db2b5c56403befa8fbfa761ccf2298
#
_entry.id   09db2b5c56403befa8fbfa761ccf2298
#
_cell.length_a   1.000
_cell.length_b   1.000
_cell.length_c   1.000
_cell.angle_alpha   90.00
_cell.angle_beta   90.00
_cell.angle_gamma   90.00
#
_symmetry.space_group_name_H-M   'P 1'
#
loop_
_entity.id
_entity.type
_entity.pdbx_description
1 polymer ?
#
loop_
_entity_poly.entity_id
_entity_poly.type
_entity_poly.pdbx_seq_one_letter_code
_entity_poly.pdbx_strand_id
1 'polypeptide(L)'
;MKFSSKQRKDVLNGVNKQELDVIVIGGGITGSGIALDGATRGLSTIVFEMQDFAAGTSSRSTKLVHGGLRYLKQLEVKMVAEVGKERAIVYENGPHVTTPEWMLLPFHTGGTFGSFSTSIGLRVYDFLAGVKRSERRKMFNREETLNKEPLVKKEGLKGGGYYVEYRTDDARLTIEVMKEAIEHGAKAVNYAKVDGFLYKDGKVCGVRVIDLLDGEVYEVYGKKIVNAAGPWVDTLREKDNSKKGKVLQLSKGVHLVIDQKRFPLGQAIYFDTPDKRMVFAIPRGGKTYVGTTDTFYDKDAAVPQMTTEDRTYIINAINYMFPSVKITEKDIESSWAGVRPLIYEEGKSASEISRKDEIWTSESGLITIAGGKLTGYRKMAEMVVDYVTNLLQKEGHSAYPKSTTKHMPISGGHVDGSKGLPAFIAKKAGEGTKYGLTTAQAEEFAKFYGSNVDILFDLAKKHKDEAKEYNMPLDVLIPLVYAMDYEMTAKPVDFFVRRRGAVFFNIHWVYEWKEAVINYMAAKLGWSKEEQMKYTAELEKALTDAVVPVDQQEQAAALA
;
A
#
# COMPACT_ATOMS: atom_id res chain seq x y z
N MET A 1 10.25 21.93 5.45
CA MET A 1 11.38 20.98 5.32
C MET A 1 11.05 20.06 4.16
N LYS A 2 11.99 19.76 3.25
CA LYS A 2 11.69 18.86 2.13
C LYS A 2 11.70 17.42 2.61
N PHE A 3 10.81 16.60 2.08
CA PHE A 3 10.76 15.15 2.33
C PHE A 3 11.85 14.43 1.51
N SER A 4 13.11 14.69 1.86
CA SER A 4 14.29 14.29 1.10
C SER A 4 15.20 13.36 1.89
N SER A 5 15.73 12.32 1.22
CA SER A 5 16.75 11.44 1.78
C SER A 5 18.01 12.19 2.22
N LYS A 6 18.34 13.28 1.55
CA LYS A 6 19.48 14.14 1.88
C LYS A 6 19.30 14.94 3.17
N GLN A 7 18.05 15.17 3.62
CA GLN A 7 17.72 15.94 4.83
C GLN A 7 17.27 15.04 5.99
N ARG A 8 17.32 13.73 5.81
CA ARG A 8 16.86 12.75 6.79
C ARG A 8 17.56 12.89 8.15
N LYS A 9 18.87 13.08 8.15
CA LYS A 9 19.69 13.29 9.35
C LYS A 9 19.32 14.57 10.08
N ASP A 10 19.02 15.64 9.35
CA ASP A 10 18.60 16.92 9.93
C ASP A 10 17.28 16.78 10.69
N VAL A 11 16.35 15.95 10.17
CA VAL A 11 15.09 15.65 10.86
C VAL A 11 15.37 14.95 12.20
N LEU A 12 16.20 13.91 12.21
CA LEU A 12 16.56 13.16 13.43
C LEU A 12 17.23 14.09 14.47
N ASN A 13 18.22 14.86 14.05
CA ASN A 13 18.92 15.81 14.92
C ASN A 13 17.97 16.89 15.48
N GLY A 14 17.03 17.36 14.66
CA GLY A 14 16.09 18.40 15.05
C GLY A 14 15.05 17.93 16.08
N VAL A 15 14.65 16.65 16.07
CA VAL A 15 13.65 16.12 17.01
C VAL A 15 14.23 15.61 18.32
N ASN A 16 15.52 15.31 18.37
CA ASN A 16 16.23 14.84 19.57
C ASN A 16 16.21 15.85 20.75
N LYS A 17 15.73 17.08 20.52
CA LYS A 17 15.70 18.16 21.51
C LYS A 17 14.32 18.79 21.70
N GLN A 18 13.29 18.20 21.12
CA GLN A 18 11.94 18.71 21.12
C GLN A 18 10.98 17.72 21.77
N GLU A 19 10.12 18.21 22.69
CA GLU A 19 8.95 17.43 23.06
C GLU A 19 7.85 17.61 22.01
N LEU A 20 7.39 16.50 21.46
CA LEU A 20 6.35 16.46 20.43
C LEU A 20 4.99 16.15 21.07
N ASP A 21 3.90 16.53 20.41
CA ASP A 21 2.57 16.12 20.87
C ASP A 21 2.33 14.64 20.61
N VAL A 22 2.75 14.14 19.43
CA VAL A 22 2.50 12.75 19.02
C VAL A 22 3.72 12.13 18.33
N ILE A 23 4.12 10.97 18.82
CA ILE A 23 5.07 10.08 18.13
C ILE A 23 4.29 8.88 17.58
N VAL A 24 4.36 8.66 16.27
CA VAL A 24 3.74 7.54 15.57
C VAL A 24 4.82 6.52 15.18
N ILE A 25 4.62 5.26 15.55
CA ILE A 25 5.54 4.17 15.21
C ILE A 25 4.92 3.34 14.09
N GLY A 26 5.53 3.37 12.92
CA GLY A 26 5.09 2.69 11.70
C GLY A 26 4.67 3.66 10.59
N GLY A 27 5.39 3.63 9.47
CA GLY A 27 5.18 4.46 8.27
C GLY A 27 4.35 3.77 7.18
N GLY A 28 3.44 2.87 7.58
CA GLY A 28 2.40 2.34 6.70
C GLY A 28 1.22 3.30 6.54
N ILE A 29 0.19 2.88 5.82
CA ILE A 29 -0.98 3.73 5.51
C ILE A 29 -1.69 4.27 6.76
N THR A 30 -1.75 3.48 7.84
CA THR A 30 -2.37 3.91 9.10
C THR A 30 -1.55 5.01 9.77
N GLY A 31 -0.24 4.83 9.90
CA GLY A 31 0.64 5.85 10.49
C GLY A 31 0.70 7.12 9.64
N SER A 32 0.72 7.00 8.30
CA SER A 32 0.65 8.15 7.39
C SER A 32 -0.66 8.92 7.57
N GLY A 33 -1.78 8.22 7.69
CA GLY A 33 -3.08 8.83 7.96
C GLY A 33 -3.14 9.55 9.32
N ILE A 34 -2.58 8.94 10.38
CA ILE A 34 -2.50 9.56 11.71
C ILE A 34 -1.63 10.82 11.68
N ALA A 35 -0.51 10.78 10.97
CA ALA A 35 0.35 11.94 10.79
C ALA A 35 -0.39 13.08 10.07
N LEU A 36 -1.12 12.78 9.00
CA LEU A 36 -1.90 13.77 8.26
C LEU A 36 -3.01 14.38 9.13
N ASP A 37 -3.82 13.55 9.76
CA ASP A 37 -4.92 14.04 10.58
C ASP A 37 -4.41 14.82 11.81
N GLY A 38 -3.32 14.37 12.44
CA GLY A 38 -2.69 15.06 13.57
C GLY A 38 -2.12 16.42 13.18
N ALA A 39 -1.34 16.49 12.10
CA ALA A 39 -0.75 17.73 11.61
C ALA A 39 -1.80 18.76 11.21
N THR A 40 -2.88 18.33 10.54
CA THR A 40 -3.98 19.22 10.14
C THR A 40 -4.79 19.78 11.31
N ARG A 41 -4.67 19.16 12.49
CA ARG A 41 -5.25 19.66 13.75
C ARG A 41 -4.27 20.47 14.59
N GLY A 42 -3.04 20.69 14.09
CA GLY A 42 -2.01 21.48 14.77
C GLY A 42 -1.17 20.71 15.78
N LEU A 43 -1.23 19.36 15.79
CA LEU A 43 -0.36 18.55 16.63
C LEU A 43 1.05 18.46 16.01
N SER A 44 2.07 18.72 16.80
CA SER A 44 3.45 18.44 16.42
C SER A 44 3.68 16.92 16.38
N THR A 45 3.74 16.36 15.16
CA THR A 45 3.72 14.92 14.92
C THR A 45 4.97 14.45 14.19
N ILE A 46 5.54 13.30 14.60
CA ILE A 46 6.58 12.58 13.88
C ILE A 46 6.21 11.12 13.67
N VAL A 47 6.63 10.57 12.52
CA VAL A 47 6.54 9.14 12.19
C VAL A 47 7.92 8.53 12.10
N PHE A 48 8.15 7.43 12.79
CA PHE A 48 9.34 6.59 12.64
C PHE A 48 8.98 5.27 11.95
N GLU A 49 9.70 4.95 10.88
CA GLU A 49 9.54 3.71 10.12
C GLU A 49 10.86 2.93 10.10
N MET A 50 10.84 1.66 10.52
CA MET A 50 12.06 0.85 10.59
C MET A 50 12.58 0.38 9.23
N GLN A 51 11.73 0.30 8.23
CA GLN A 51 12.10 0.01 6.84
C GLN A 51 11.92 1.28 6.00
N ASP A 52 11.64 1.15 4.71
CA ASP A 52 11.11 2.25 3.93
C ASP A 52 9.59 2.41 4.17
N PHE A 53 9.05 3.60 3.91
CA PHE A 53 7.61 3.83 4.00
C PHE A 53 6.83 2.85 3.13
N ALA A 54 5.70 2.38 3.65
CA ALA A 54 4.85 1.37 3.04
C ALA A 54 5.50 -0.03 2.89
N ALA A 55 6.68 -0.31 3.41
CA ALA A 55 7.40 -1.58 3.17
C ALA A 55 6.66 -2.83 3.68
N GLY A 56 5.83 -2.70 4.72
CA GLY A 56 4.99 -3.79 5.23
C GLY A 56 3.76 -4.07 4.36
N THR A 57 2.61 -4.25 5.01
CA THR A 57 1.32 -4.57 4.36
C THR A 57 0.90 -3.53 3.32
N SER A 58 1.32 -2.27 3.49
CA SER A 58 0.87 -1.12 2.70
C SER A 58 1.44 -1.03 1.27
N SER A 59 2.34 -1.94 0.86
CA SER A 59 2.77 -2.11 -0.55
C SER A 59 2.53 -3.52 -1.09
N ARG A 60 2.00 -4.42 -0.24
CA ARG A 60 1.90 -5.84 -0.52
C ARG A 60 0.45 -6.37 -0.43
N SER A 61 -0.52 -5.47 -0.59
CA SER A 61 -1.95 -5.79 -0.62
C SER A 61 -2.40 -6.30 -1.99
N THR A 62 -3.68 -6.60 -2.15
CA THR A 62 -4.29 -6.89 -3.47
C THR A 62 -4.43 -5.62 -4.33
N LYS A 63 -3.97 -4.46 -3.82
CA LYS A 63 -4.00 -3.16 -4.51
C LYS A 63 -5.42 -2.73 -4.91
N LEU A 64 -6.37 -3.02 -4.01
CA LEU A 64 -7.77 -2.63 -4.13
C LEU A 64 -8.22 -1.80 -2.93
N VAL A 65 -8.91 -0.71 -3.23
CA VAL A 65 -9.73 0.05 -2.28
C VAL A 65 -11.16 -0.41 -2.49
N HIS A 66 -11.57 -1.42 -1.70
CA HIS A 66 -12.82 -2.13 -1.95
C HIS A 66 -13.70 -2.23 -0.70
N GLY A 67 -15.02 -2.26 -0.90
CA GLY A 67 -16.00 -2.29 0.17
C GLY A 67 -16.19 -3.66 0.83
N GLY A 68 -15.67 -4.73 0.21
CA GLY A 68 -15.70 -6.07 0.77
C GLY A 68 -17.08 -6.72 0.75
N LEU A 69 -17.61 -7.02 -0.43
CA LEU A 69 -18.88 -7.73 -0.64
C LEU A 69 -19.03 -8.99 0.24
N ARG A 70 -17.91 -9.66 0.55
CA ARG A 70 -17.86 -10.83 1.44
C ARG A 70 -18.43 -10.57 2.83
N TYR A 71 -18.27 -9.35 3.37
CA TYR A 71 -18.74 -9.01 4.73
C TYR A 71 -20.25 -8.84 4.84
N LEU A 72 -20.94 -8.61 3.70
CA LEU A 72 -22.41 -8.66 3.68
C LEU A 72 -22.92 -10.07 3.99
N LYS A 73 -22.18 -11.13 3.58
CA LYS A 73 -22.50 -12.51 3.99
C LYS A 73 -22.34 -12.75 5.51
N GLN A 74 -21.43 -12.01 6.13
CA GLN A 74 -21.19 -12.08 7.58
C GLN A 74 -22.12 -11.14 8.38
N LEU A 75 -23.10 -10.50 7.69
CA LEU A 75 -24.03 -9.51 8.26
C LEU A 75 -23.37 -8.28 8.88
N GLU A 76 -22.12 -7.98 8.50
CA GLU A 76 -21.38 -6.81 8.97
C GLU A 76 -21.79 -5.52 8.22
N VAL A 77 -23.10 -5.21 8.21
CA VAL A 77 -23.71 -4.12 7.42
C VAL A 77 -23.12 -2.76 7.74
N LYS A 78 -22.83 -2.48 9.03
CA LYS A 78 -22.26 -1.21 9.47
C LYS A 78 -20.85 -0.99 8.89
N MET A 79 -20.00 -2.03 8.95
CA MET A 79 -18.64 -1.98 8.40
C MET A 79 -18.68 -1.77 6.89
N VAL A 80 -19.57 -2.46 6.17
CA VAL A 80 -19.71 -2.32 4.72
C VAL A 80 -20.15 -0.91 4.32
N ALA A 81 -21.08 -0.31 5.09
CA ALA A 81 -21.52 1.06 4.85
C ALA A 81 -20.40 2.08 5.09
N GLU A 82 -19.60 1.91 6.14
CA GLU A 82 -18.48 2.79 6.47
C GLU A 82 -17.36 2.67 5.43
N VAL A 83 -16.93 1.46 5.14
CA VAL A 83 -15.87 1.19 4.14
C VAL A 83 -16.31 1.62 2.74
N GLY A 84 -17.58 1.44 2.38
CA GLY A 84 -18.13 1.91 1.11
C GLY A 84 -18.09 3.44 0.95
N LYS A 85 -18.37 4.19 2.02
CA LYS A 85 -18.24 5.66 2.05
C LYS A 85 -16.77 6.09 1.97
N GLU A 86 -15.89 5.48 2.75
CA GLU A 86 -14.46 5.79 2.73
C GLU A 86 -13.83 5.51 1.36
N ARG A 87 -14.27 4.45 0.66
CA ARG A 87 -13.85 4.15 -0.71
C ARG A 87 -14.02 5.35 -1.65
N ALA A 88 -15.18 5.99 -1.62
CA ALA A 88 -15.47 7.16 -2.44
C ALA A 88 -14.63 8.37 -2.03
N ILE A 89 -14.40 8.55 -0.73
CA ILE A 89 -13.56 9.64 -0.20
C ILE A 89 -12.10 9.46 -0.66
N VAL A 90 -11.55 8.26 -0.53
CA VAL A 90 -10.17 7.94 -0.97
C VAL A 90 -10.00 8.22 -2.47
N TYR A 91 -10.99 7.86 -3.30
CA TYR A 91 -10.97 8.14 -4.72
C TYR A 91 -11.01 9.64 -5.03
N GLU A 92 -11.92 10.40 -4.42
CA GLU A 92 -12.02 11.85 -4.69
C GLU A 92 -10.79 12.62 -4.17
N ASN A 93 -10.19 12.20 -3.06
CA ASN A 93 -9.00 12.83 -2.49
C ASN A 93 -7.71 12.47 -3.24
N GLY A 94 -7.66 11.33 -3.95
CA GLY A 94 -6.46 10.86 -4.66
C GLY A 94 -6.79 10.15 -5.97
N PRO A 95 -7.45 10.82 -6.95
CA PRO A 95 -7.93 10.16 -8.16
C PRO A 95 -6.81 9.70 -9.10
N HIS A 96 -5.59 10.23 -8.95
CA HIS A 96 -4.39 9.80 -9.69
C HIS A 96 -3.82 8.47 -9.18
N VAL A 97 -4.07 8.11 -7.91
CA VAL A 97 -3.60 6.86 -7.30
C VAL A 97 -4.68 5.80 -7.20
N THR A 98 -5.95 6.22 -7.21
CA THR A 98 -7.10 5.32 -7.05
C THR A 98 -8.03 5.50 -8.24
N THR A 99 -8.35 4.43 -8.96
CA THR A 99 -9.14 4.48 -10.20
C THR A 99 -10.26 3.44 -10.17
N PRO A 100 -11.45 3.76 -10.73
CA PRO A 100 -12.53 2.78 -10.86
C PRO A 100 -12.08 1.55 -11.65
N GLU A 101 -12.42 0.38 -11.15
CA GLU A 101 -12.14 -0.90 -11.79
C GLU A 101 -13.43 -1.72 -11.84
N TRP A 102 -13.90 -2.02 -13.05
CA TRP A 102 -15.06 -2.87 -13.23
C TRP A 102 -14.70 -4.34 -12.97
N MET A 103 -15.50 -4.98 -12.14
CA MET A 103 -15.27 -6.33 -11.68
C MET A 103 -16.43 -7.24 -12.05
N LEU A 104 -16.13 -8.36 -12.70
CA LEU A 104 -17.08 -9.40 -12.97
C LEU A 104 -16.95 -10.50 -11.90
N LEU A 105 -18.09 -10.90 -11.35
CA LEU A 105 -18.24 -12.01 -10.41
C LEU A 105 -19.08 -13.10 -11.08
N PRO A 106 -18.46 -14.13 -11.72
CA PRO A 106 -19.20 -15.21 -12.37
C PRO A 106 -19.86 -16.14 -11.35
N PHE A 107 -21.07 -16.60 -11.66
CA PHE A 107 -21.83 -17.54 -10.82
C PHE A 107 -21.84 -18.93 -11.43
N HIS A 108 -21.28 -19.91 -10.71
CA HIS A 108 -21.27 -21.30 -11.10
C HIS A 108 -22.16 -22.16 -10.19
N THR A 109 -22.60 -23.31 -10.71
CA THR A 109 -23.31 -24.30 -9.91
C THR A 109 -22.42 -24.78 -8.75
N GLY A 110 -22.93 -24.72 -7.52
CA GLY A 110 -22.17 -25.11 -6.31
C GLY A 110 -21.15 -24.07 -5.85
N GLY A 111 -21.06 -22.90 -6.52
CA GLY A 111 -20.17 -21.81 -6.15
C GLY A 111 -20.59 -21.07 -4.88
N THR A 112 -19.69 -20.21 -4.41
CA THR A 112 -19.85 -19.44 -3.16
C THR A 112 -20.96 -18.39 -3.25
N PHE A 113 -21.21 -17.84 -4.44
CA PHE A 113 -22.21 -16.80 -4.70
C PHE A 113 -23.32 -17.29 -5.63
N GLY A 114 -24.58 -17.09 -5.22
CA GLY A 114 -25.75 -17.32 -6.06
C GLY A 114 -26.28 -16.03 -6.69
N SER A 115 -26.90 -16.12 -7.87
CA SER A 115 -27.40 -14.94 -8.61
C SER A 115 -28.37 -14.09 -7.80
N PHE A 116 -29.34 -14.71 -7.11
CA PHE A 116 -30.36 -14.00 -6.35
C PHE A 116 -29.78 -13.32 -5.08
N SER A 117 -29.05 -14.07 -4.26
CA SER A 117 -28.43 -13.54 -3.03
C SER A 117 -27.41 -12.44 -3.33
N THR A 118 -26.65 -12.58 -4.41
CA THR A 118 -25.67 -11.57 -4.84
C THR A 118 -26.37 -10.31 -5.38
N SER A 119 -27.47 -10.46 -6.13
CA SER A 119 -28.25 -9.31 -6.59
C SER A 119 -28.77 -8.47 -5.42
N ILE A 120 -29.28 -9.11 -4.38
CA ILE A 120 -29.71 -8.41 -3.16
C ILE A 120 -28.51 -7.77 -2.45
N GLY A 121 -27.42 -8.56 -2.25
CA GLY A 121 -26.22 -8.08 -1.60
C GLY A 121 -25.61 -6.86 -2.29
N LEU A 122 -25.49 -6.87 -3.63
CA LEU A 122 -25.00 -5.73 -4.40
C LEU A 122 -25.96 -4.54 -4.37
N ARG A 123 -27.30 -4.75 -4.27
CA ARG A 123 -28.26 -3.63 -4.06
C ARG A 123 -28.03 -2.95 -2.72
N VAL A 124 -27.92 -3.74 -1.68
CA VAL A 124 -27.64 -3.24 -0.32
C VAL A 124 -26.31 -2.49 -0.32
N TYR A 125 -25.30 -3.05 -0.97
CA TYR A 125 -23.98 -2.43 -1.13
C TYR A 125 -24.06 -1.08 -1.86
N ASP A 126 -24.70 -1.01 -3.03
CA ASP A 126 -24.87 0.23 -3.80
C ASP A 126 -25.56 1.33 -2.99
N PHE A 127 -26.56 0.95 -2.19
CA PHE A 127 -27.29 1.88 -1.32
C PHE A 127 -26.44 2.35 -0.13
N LEU A 128 -25.80 1.43 0.59
CA LEU A 128 -24.99 1.74 1.76
C LEU A 128 -23.73 2.53 1.44
N ALA A 129 -23.10 2.22 0.31
CA ALA A 129 -21.88 2.88 -0.16
C ALA A 129 -22.14 4.19 -0.91
N GLY A 130 -23.42 4.53 -1.19
CA GLY A 130 -23.77 5.74 -1.96
C GLY A 130 -23.24 5.73 -3.39
N VAL A 131 -23.22 4.55 -4.04
CA VAL A 131 -22.60 4.34 -5.36
C VAL A 131 -23.24 5.26 -6.41
N LYS A 132 -22.41 5.96 -7.20
CA LYS A 132 -22.85 6.84 -8.30
C LYS A 132 -23.72 6.05 -9.30
N ARG A 133 -24.71 6.69 -9.91
CA ARG A 133 -25.65 6.04 -10.85
C ARG A 133 -24.94 5.30 -12.00
N SER A 134 -23.85 5.87 -12.51
CA SER A 134 -23.02 5.31 -13.58
C SER A 134 -22.20 4.07 -13.16
N GLU A 135 -21.99 3.89 -11.86
CA GLU A 135 -21.17 2.81 -11.29
C GLU A 135 -22.04 1.71 -10.66
N ARG A 136 -23.39 1.84 -10.76
CA ARG A 136 -24.29 0.83 -10.20
C ARG A 136 -24.14 -0.52 -10.90
N ARG A 137 -24.30 -1.56 -10.12
CA ARG A 137 -24.19 -2.95 -10.57
C ARG A 137 -25.09 -3.29 -11.76
N LYS A 138 -24.64 -4.26 -12.55
CA LYS A 138 -25.43 -4.96 -13.57
C LYS A 138 -25.44 -6.44 -13.26
N MET A 139 -26.54 -7.11 -13.59
CA MET A 139 -26.64 -8.56 -13.50
C MET A 139 -26.71 -9.10 -14.92
N PHE A 140 -25.84 -10.06 -15.22
CA PHE A 140 -25.73 -10.70 -16.53
C PHE A 140 -26.25 -12.12 -16.48
N ASN A 141 -26.96 -12.53 -17.52
CA ASN A 141 -27.23 -13.95 -17.77
C ASN A 141 -25.96 -14.68 -18.25
N ARG A 142 -26.07 -15.97 -18.54
CA ARG A 142 -24.93 -16.80 -18.97
C ARG A 142 -24.28 -16.29 -20.25
N GLU A 143 -25.07 -15.94 -21.25
CA GLU A 143 -24.58 -15.46 -22.55
C GLU A 143 -23.91 -14.09 -22.42
N GLU A 144 -24.55 -13.15 -21.75
CA GLU A 144 -23.99 -11.84 -21.48
C GLU A 144 -22.67 -11.92 -20.70
N THR A 145 -22.57 -12.86 -19.74
CA THR A 145 -21.35 -13.09 -18.97
C THR A 145 -20.21 -13.58 -19.87
N LEU A 146 -20.47 -14.54 -20.75
CA LEU A 146 -19.49 -15.06 -21.70
C LEU A 146 -19.09 -14.04 -22.78
N ASN A 147 -20.04 -13.21 -23.21
CA ASN A 147 -19.74 -12.09 -24.13
C ASN A 147 -18.84 -11.04 -23.44
N LYS A 148 -19.04 -10.83 -22.15
CA LYS A 148 -18.24 -9.90 -21.35
C LYS A 148 -16.84 -10.44 -21.06
N GLU A 149 -16.71 -11.76 -20.75
CA GLU A 149 -15.43 -12.43 -20.52
C GLU A 149 -15.46 -13.86 -21.08
N PRO A 150 -15.00 -14.06 -22.31
CA PRO A 150 -15.02 -15.36 -22.98
C PRO A 150 -14.12 -16.43 -22.34
N LEU A 151 -13.12 -16.02 -21.55
CA LEU A 151 -12.15 -16.94 -20.94
C LEU A 151 -12.72 -17.69 -19.72
N VAL A 152 -13.80 -17.17 -19.11
CA VAL A 152 -14.43 -17.80 -17.94
C VAL A 152 -14.92 -19.20 -18.25
N LYS A 153 -14.72 -20.12 -17.31
CA LYS A 153 -15.22 -21.51 -17.36
C LYS A 153 -16.71 -21.55 -17.74
N LYS A 154 -17.03 -22.26 -18.82
CA LYS A 154 -18.39 -22.35 -19.36
C LYS A 154 -19.26 -23.38 -18.64
N GLU A 155 -18.62 -24.42 -18.07
CA GLU A 155 -19.32 -25.49 -17.38
C GLU A 155 -19.93 -24.98 -16.07
N GLY A 156 -21.22 -25.25 -15.87
CA GLY A 156 -21.94 -24.80 -14.67
C GLY A 156 -22.19 -23.32 -14.55
N LEU A 157 -21.75 -22.48 -15.53
CA LEU A 157 -21.96 -21.04 -15.50
C LEU A 157 -23.45 -20.69 -15.64
N LYS A 158 -23.96 -19.88 -14.72
CA LYS A 158 -25.36 -19.40 -14.66
C LYS A 158 -25.51 -17.93 -15.02
N GLY A 159 -24.48 -17.14 -14.88
CA GLY A 159 -24.48 -15.70 -15.10
C GLY A 159 -23.38 -15.01 -14.30
N GLY A 160 -23.47 -13.69 -14.15
CA GLY A 160 -22.49 -12.91 -13.40
C GLY A 160 -23.05 -11.61 -12.84
N GLY A 161 -22.42 -11.14 -11.77
CA GLY A 161 -22.59 -9.78 -11.25
C GLY A 161 -21.48 -8.88 -11.75
N TYR A 162 -21.80 -7.67 -12.20
CA TYR A 162 -20.85 -6.71 -12.71
C TYR A 162 -20.97 -5.42 -11.93
N TYR A 163 -19.90 -5.01 -11.25
CA TYR A 163 -19.91 -3.88 -10.30
C TYR A 163 -18.55 -3.19 -10.25
N VAL A 164 -18.49 -1.99 -9.68
CA VAL A 164 -17.26 -1.20 -9.57
C VAL A 164 -16.64 -1.36 -8.19
N GLU A 165 -15.37 -1.69 -8.17
CA GLU A 165 -14.44 -1.45 -7.06
C GLU A 165 -13.38 -0.44 -7.50
N TYR A 166 -12.43 -0.08 -6.63
CA TYR A 166 -11.35 0.81 -7.03
C TYR A 166 -10.01 0.10 -6.92
N ARG A 167 -9.25 0.17 -8.00
CA ARG A 167 -7.85 -0.25 -8.01
C ARG A 167 -6.98 0.90 -7.51
N THR A 168 -5.94 0.59 -6.75
CA THR A 168 -4.99 1.58 -6.25
C THR A 168 -3.56 1.11 -6.44
N ASP A 169 -2.61 2.03 -6.34
CA ASP A 169 -1.24 1.73 -5.97
C ASP A 169 -1.11 1.99 -4.47
N ASP A 170 -1.06 0.93 -3.67
CA ASP A 170 -1.09 1.00 -2.21
C ASP A 170 0.15 1.69 -1.62
N ALA A 171 1.34 1.43 -2.18
CA ALA A 171 2.56 2.11 -1.80
C ALA A 171 2.50 3.60 -2.15
N ARG A 172 2.07 3.92 -3.37
CA ARG A 172 1.91 5.30 -3.84
C ARG A 172 0.90 6.05 -2.99
N LEU A 173 -0.26 5.45 -2.71
CA LEU A 173 -1.28 6.02 -1.82
C LEU A 173 -0.68 6.38 -0.45
N THR A 174 0.08 5.45 0.16
CA THR A 174 0.72 5.68 1.46
C THR A 174 1.72 6.83 1.42
N ILE A 175 2.54 6.89 0.37
CA ILE A 175 3.55 7.94 0.19
C ILE A 175 2.89 9.30 -0.05
N GLU A 176 1.82 9.38 -0.86
CA GLU A 176 1.12 10.64 -1.11
C GLU A 176 0.39 11.15 0.14
N VAL A 177 -0.16 10.26 0.98
CA VAL A 177 -0.72 10.64 2.28
C VAL A 177 0.37 11.16 3.22
N MET A 178 1.56 10.53 3.25
CA MET A 178 2.68 10.97 4.07
C MET A 178 3.21 12.33 3.60
N LYS A 179 3.31 12.55 2.28
CA LYS A 179 3.75 13.84 1.72
C LYS A 179 2.79 14.96 2.10
N GLU A 180 1.48 14.74 2.00
CA GLU A 180 0.49 15.71 2.43
C GLU A 180 0.60 16.02 3.93
N ALA A 181 0.87 14.99 4.77
CA ALA A 181 1.13 15.19 6.19
C ALA A 181 2.33 16.12 6.44
N ILE A 182 3.39 15.97 5.66
CA ILE A 182 4.62 16.77 5.77
C ILE A 182 4.38 18.23 5.30
N GLU A 183 3.59 18.43 4.24
CA GLU A 183 3.16 19.77 3.81
C GLU A 183 2.36 20.49 4.91
N HIS A 184 1.65 19.75 5.76
CA HIS A 184 0.95 20.27 6.94
C HIS A 184 1.81 20.32 8.22
N GLY A 185 3.12 20.06 8.13
CA GLY A 185 4.07 20.23 9.22
C GLY A 185 4.42 18.98 10.03
N ALA A 186 3.89 17.80 9.66
CA ALA A 186 4.38 16.54 10.22
C ALA A 186 5.85 16.31 9.82
N LYS A 187 6.52 15.46 10.60
CA LYS A 187 7.86 14.95 10.30
C LYS A 187 7.76 13.43 10.09
N ALA A 188 8.61 12.87 9.22
CA ALA A 188 8.69 11.44 9.04
C ALA A 188 10.12 11.02 8.69
N VAL A 189 10.56 9.86 9.18
CA VAL A 189 11.88 9.31 8.91
C VAL A 189 11.76 7.80 8.68
N ASN A 190 12.24 7.33 7.53
CA ASN A 190 12.38 5.90 7.24
C ASN A 190 13.74 5.37 7.74
N TYR A 191 13.91 4.05 7.78
CA TYR A 191 15.09 3.38 8.34
C TYR A 191 15.42 3.85 9.76
N ALA A 192 14.42 4.29 10.50
CA ALA A 192 14.49 4.77 11.87
C ALA A 192 13.68 3.84 12.78
N LYS A 193 14.35 2.87 13.40
CA LYS A 193 13.72 1.81 14.19
C LYS A 193 13.50 2.24 15.62
N VAL A 194 12.26 2.28 16.07
CA VAL A 194 11.97 2.34 17.50
C VAL A 194 12.29 0.98 18.13
N ASP A 195 13.30 0.95 18.98
CA ASP A 195 13.77 -0.28 19.63
C ASP A 195 13.47 -0.34 21.14
N GLY A 196 12.94 0.74 21.71
CA GLY A 196 12.54 0.80 23.11
C GLY A 196 11.72 2.05 23.43
N PHE A 197 11.19 2.07 24.65
CA PHE A 197 10.41 3.18 25.20
C PHE A 197 11.15 3.86 26.34
N LEU A 198 10.91 5.17 26.51
CA LEU A 198 11.37 5.97 27.62
C LEU A 198 10.21 6.18 28.58
N TYR A 199 10.46 6.05 29.86
CA TYR A 199 9.41 6.12 30.89
C TYR A 199 9.71 7.21 31.94
N LYS A 200 8.65 7.86 32.38
CA LYS A 200 8.65 8.76 33.53
C LYS A 200 7.44 8.41 34.40
N ASP A 201 7.68 8.16 35.67
CA ASP A 201 6.63 7.79 36.64
C ASP A 201 5.73 6.62 36.18
N GLY A 202 6.34 5.61 35.53
CA GLY A 202 5.66 4.45 34.97
C GLY A 202 4.84 4.71 33.72
N LYS A 203 4.88 5.92 33.16
CA LYS A 203 4.22 6.30 31.91
C LYS A 203 5.23 6.47 30.78
N VAL A 204 4.86 5.98 29.60
CA VAL A 204 5.67 6.20 28.41
C VAL A 204 5.67 7.69 28.04
N CYS A 205 6.88 8.27 27.91
CA CYS A 205 7.09 9.68 27.61
C CYS A 205 8.01 9.91 26.39
N GLY A 206 8.43 8.85 25.73
CA GLY A 206 9.30 8.95 24.56
C GLY A 206 9.68 7.57 24.02
N VAL A 207 10.53 7.59 23.00
CA VAL A 207 11.06 6.40 22.33
C VAL A 207 12.55 6.51 22.11
N ARG A 208 13.22 5.36 22.13
CA ARG A 208 14.60 5.20 21.66
C ARG A 208 14.55 4.77 20.20
N VAL A 209 15.23 5.52 19.33
CA VAL A 209 15.24 5.31 17.89
C VAL A 209 16.65 5.00 17.42
N ILE A 210 16.83 3.93 16.67
CA ILE A 210 18.09 3.58 16.00
C ILE A 210 17.97 3.95 14.52
N ASP A 211 18.88 4.77 14.03
CA ASP A 211 19.08 4.97 12.61
C ASP A 211 19.74 3.74 11.99
N LEU A 212 19.02 3.01 11.15
CA LEU A 212 19.52 1.76 10.54
C LEU A 212 20.47 2.01 9.35
N LEU A 213 20.68 3.28 8.96
CA LEU A 213 21.64 3.60 7.89
C LEU A 213 23.07 3.80 8.45
N ASP A 214 23.20 4.38 9.65
CA ASP A 214 24.50 4.68 10.24
C ASP A 214 24.70 4.15 11.68
N GLY A 215 23.64 3.62 12.30
CA GLY A 215 23.68 3.03 13.64
C GLY A 215 23.55 4.04 14.79
N GLU A 216 23.40 5.34 14.53
CA GLU A 216 23.21 6.33 15.59
C GLU A 216 21.89 6.13 16.34
N VAL A 217 21.90 6.49 17.62
CA VAL A 217 20.77 6.33 18.54
C VAL A 217 20.27 7.68 19.00
N TYR A 218 18.96 7.87 18.99
CA TYR A 218 18.27 9.09 19.38
C TYR A 218 17.23 8.79 20.45
N GLU A 219 17.09 9.70 21.41
CA GLU A 219 15.98 9.73 22.36
C GLU A 219 15.02 10.83 21.99
N VAL A 220 13.78 10.47 21.70
CA VAL A 220 12.76 11.41 21.24
C VAL A 220 11.58 11.38 22.20
N TYR A 221 11.22 12.55 22.72
CA TYR A 221 10.18 12.72 23.71
C TYR A 221 8.87 13.18 23.08
N GLY A 222 7.75 12.70 23.61
CA GLY A 222 6.43 13.08 23.14
C GLY A 222 5.34 12.76 24.17
N LYS A 223 4.29 13.60 24.17
CA LYS A 223 3.17 13.49 25.11
C LYS A 223 2.35 12.22 24.90
N LYS A 224 2.18 11.79 23.64
CA LYS A 224 1.47 10.56 23.26
C LYS A 224 2.26 9.75 22.27
N ILE A 225 2.34 8.45 22.53
CA ILE A 225 3.04 7.50 21.67
C ILE A 225 1.98 6.57 21.08
N VAL A 226 1.95 6.49 19.75
CA VAL A 226 0.99 5.67 18.99
C VAL A 226 1.72 4.53 18.28
N ASN A 227 1.44 3.30 18.68
CA ASN A 227 1.89 2.10 18.00
C ASN A 227 0.94 1.78 16.83
N ALA A 228 1.37 2.12 15.61
CA ALA A 228 0.70 1.84 14.34
C ALA A 228 1.55 0.91 13.45
N ALA A 229 2.36 0.04 14.07
CA ALA A 229 3.38 -0.77 13.42
C ALA A 229 2.83 -1.99 12.64
N GLY A 230 1.52 -2.09 12.40
CA GLY A 230 0.94 -3.16 11.60
C GLY A 230 1.32 -4.57 12.11
N PRO A 231 2.01 -5.41 11.30
CA PRO A 231 2.39 -6.75 11.73
C PRO A 231 3.29 -6.80 12.97
N TRP A 232 3.98 -5.72 13.31
CA TRP A 232 4.89 -5.62 14.47
C TRP A 232 4.27 -4.97 15.70
N VAL A 233 2.96 -4.73 15.71
CA VAL A 233 2.26 -4.14 16.86
C VAL A 233 2.55 -4.91 18.14
N ASP A 234 2.49 -6.24 18.12
CA ASP A 234 2.74 -7.07 19.30
C ASP A 234 4.21 -7.05 19.77
N THR A 235 5.16 -6.92 18.84
CA THR A 235 6.59 -6.76 19.19
C THR A 235 6.82 -5.50 20.03
N LEU A 236 6.16 -4.41 19.70
CA LEU A 236 6.24 -3.16 20.50
C LEU A 236 5.49 -3.29 21.81
N ARG A 237 4.35 -3.98 21.85
CA ARG A 237 3.62 -4.27 23.10
C ARG A 237 4.43 -5.18 24.04
N GLU A 238 5.23 -6.12 23.48
CA GLU A 238 6.18 -6.92 24.27
C GLU A 238 7.24 -6.03 24.91
N LYS A 239 7.82 -5.08 24.16
CA LYS A 239 8.80 -4.11 24.68
C LYS A 239 8.23 -3.18 25.76
N ASP A 240 6.95 -2.87 25.69
CA ASP A 240 6.19 -2.10 26.70
C ASP A 240 5.67 -2.98 27.86
N ASN A 241 5.94 -4.29 27.87
CA ASN A 241 5.36 -5.26 28.81
C ASN A 241 3.82 -5.23 28.84
N SER A 242 3.18 -4.83 27.74
CA SER A 242 1.72 -4.64 27.65
C SER A 242 1.02 -5.64 26.71
N LYS A 243 1.72 -6.67 26.21
CA LYS A 243 1.13 -7.75 25.41
C LYS A 243 0.32 -8.70 26.30
N LYS A 244 -0.94 -8.31 26.57
CA LYS A 244 -1.91 -9.09 27.38
C LYS A 244 -3.24 -9.14 26.63
N GLY A 245 -3.98 -10.24 26.77
CA GLY A 245 -5.33 -10.42 26.20
C GLY A 245 -5.29 -10.56 24.67
N LYS A 246 -5.68 -9.52 23.95
CA LYS A 246 -5.70 -9.52 22.47
C LYS A 246 -4.29 -9.61 21.91
N VAL A 247 -4.13 -10.50 20.94
CA VAL A 247 -2.85 -10.72 20.21
C VAL A 247 -3.11 -10.73 18.72
N LEU A 248 -2.06 -10.47 17.93
CA LEU A 248 -2.14 -10.60 16.49
C LEU A 248 -1.93 -12.04 16.04
N GLN A 249 -2.68 -12.44 15.04
CA GLN A 249 -2.42 -13.60 14.21
C GLN A 249 -2.10 -13.13 12.80
N LEU A 250 -0.90 -13.45 12.33
CA LEU A 250 -0.46 -13.02 11.02
C LEU A 250 -0.96 -14.00 9.94
N SER A 251 -1.40 -13.45 8.81
CA SER A 251 -1.81 -14.22 7.63
C SER A 251 -1.07 -13.73 6.40
N LYS A 252 -0.44 -14.68 5.68
CA LYS A 252 0.26 -14.40 4.41
C LYS A 252 -0.71 -14.52 3.23
N GLY A 253 -0.58 -13.59 2.28
CA GLY A 253 -1.24 -13.65 0.98
C GLY A 253 -0.25 -13.37 -0.13
N VAL A 254 -0.30 -14.20 -1.18
CA VAL A 254 0.61 -14.14 -2.33
C VAL A 254 -0.16 -13.74 -3.60
N HIS A 255 0.49 -12.96 -4.46
CA HIS A 255 0.00 -12.59 -5.78
C HIS A 255 1.03 -12.96 -6.83
N LEU A 256 0.57 -13.44 -7.98
CA LEU A 256 1.39 -13.73 -9.17
C LEU A 256 1.08 -12.70 -10.25
N VAL A 257 2.09 -12.34 -11.04
CA VAL A 257 1.98 -11.42 -12.17
C VAL A 257 2.32 -12.16 -13.46
N ILE A 258 1.48 -11.98 -14.47
CA ILE A 258 1.53 -12.68 -15.76
C ILE A 258 1.41 -11.61 -16.86
N ASP A 259 2.13 -11.75 -17.97
CA ASP A 259 1.95 -10.86 -19.12
C ASP A 259 0.50 -10.93 -19.64
N GLN A 260 -0.11 -9.78 -19.89
CA GLN A 260 -1.51 -9.73 -20.34
C GLN A 260 -1.71 -10.40 -21.72
N LYS A 261 -0.66 -10.49 -22.56
CA LYS A 261 -0.73 -11.26 -23.81
C LYS A 261 -0.92 -12.74 -23.56
N ARG A 262 -0.42 -13.24 -22.42
CA ARG A 262 -0.54 -14.65 -22.01
C ARG A 262 -1.84 -14.91 -21.24
N PHE A 263 -2.32 -13.91 -20.47
CA PHE A 263 -3.60 -13.95 -19.78
C PHE A 263 -4.41 -12.67 -20.06
N PRO A 264 -5.12 -12.59 -21.21
CA PRO A 264 -5.71 -11.37 -21.75
C PRO A 264 -7.12 -11.08 -21.18
N LEU A 265 -7.22 -10.78 -19.89
CA LEU A 265 -8.49 -10.35 -19.29
C LEU A 265 -8.92 -8.97 -19.77
N GLY A 266 -10.22 -8.84 -20.09
CA GLY A 266 -10.83 -7.57 -20.48
C GLY A 266 -11.21 -6.66 -19.30
N GLN A 267 -11.36 -7.23 -18.11
CA GLN A 267 -11.68 -6.54 -16.84
C GLN A 267 -11.25 -7.39 -15.65
N ALA A 268 -11.36 -6.83 -14.45
CA ALA A 268 -11.11 -7.58 -13.23
C ALA A 268 -12.18 -8.67 -13.03
N ILE A 269 -11.74 -9.83 -12.53
CA ILE A 269 -12.60 -10.96 -12.21
C ILE A 269 -12.41 -11.34 -10.75
N TYR A 270 -13.51 -11.50 -10.02
CA TYR A 270 -13.53 -12.02 -8.67
C TYR A 270 -14.24 -13.37 -8.69
N PHE A 271 -13.52 -14.45 -8.42
CA PHE A 271 -14.03 -15.80 -8.66
C PHE A 271 -13.72 -16.76 -7.51
N ASP A 272 -14.52 -17.79 -7.38
CA ASP A 272 -14.32 -18.86 -6.40
C ASP A 272 -13.49 -20.02 -6.96
N THR A 273 -12.70 -20.61 -6.07
CA THR A 273 -11.87 -21.80 -6.31
C THR A 273 -12.59 -23.06 -5.87
N PRO A 274 -12.10 -24.27 -6.21
CA PRO A 274 -12.71 -25.53 -5.78
C PRO A 274 -12.86 -25.68 -4.26
N ASP A 275 -11.93 -25.11 -3.49
CA ASP A 275 -11.96 -25.06 -2.02
C ASP A 275 -12.81 -23.90 -1.45
N LYS A 276 -13.62 -23.25 -2.31
CA LYS A 276 -14.56 -22.16 -1.98
C LYS A 276 -13.90 -20.86 -1.46
N ARG A 277 -12.61 -20.70 -1.65
CA ARG A 277 -11.96 -19.39 -1.46
C ARG A 277 -12.23 -18.48 -2.64
N MET A 278 -12.02 -17.20 -2.43
CA MET A 278 -12.20 -16.18 -3.44
C MET A 278 -10.86 -15.60 -3.89
N VAL A 279 -10.65 -15.53 -5.20
CA VAL A 279 -9.43 -15.02 -5.83
C VAL A 279 -9.77 -13.89 -6.78
N PHE A 280 -8.90 -12.88 -6.83
CA PHE A 280 -8.97 -11.80 -7.80
C PHE A 280 -8.00 -12.05 -8.95
N ALA A 281 -8.43 -11.78 -10.19
CA ALA A 281 -7.58 -11.65 -11.35
C ALA A 281 -7.82 -10.27 -11.96
N ILE A 282 -6.79 -9.42 -12.03
CA ILE A 282 -6.94 -7.98 -12.31
C ILE A 282 -5.93 -7.56 -13.39
N PRO A 283 -6.39 -7.00 -14.52
CA PRO A 283 -5.51 -6.42 -15.52
C PRO A 283 -4.95 -5.08 -15.03
N ARG A 284 -3.65 -4.84 -15.26
CA ARG A 284 -2.97 -3.59 -14.90
C ARG A 284 -1.73 -3.38 -15.75
N GLY A 285 -1.70 -2.30 -16.55
CA GLY A 285 -0.47 -1.86 -17.24
C GLY A 285 0.19 -2.92 -18.12
N GLY A 286 -0.60 -3.67 -18.89
CA GLY A 286 -0.09 -4.75 -19.75
C GLY A 286 0.21 -6.07 -19.01
N LYS A 287 -0.14 -6.16 -17.73
CA LYS A 287 -0.04 -7.37 -16.91
C LYS A 287 -1.42 -7.78 -16.39
N THR A 288 -1.56 -9.04 -16.02
CA THR A 288 -2.67 -9.55 -15.20
C THR A 288 -2.09 -10.11 -13.92
N TYR A 289 -2.49 -9.58 -12.76
CA TYR A 289 -2.08 -10.14 -11.48
C TYR A 289 -3.21 -10.89 -10.82
N VAL A 290 -2.85 -11.97 -10.12
CA VAL A 290 -3.81 -12.91 -9.52
C VAL A 290 -3.44 -13.20 -8.07
N GLY A 291 -4.41 -13.15 -7.19
CA GLY A 291 -4.27 -13.45 -5.75
C GLY A 291 -5.61 -13.39 -5.05
N THR A 292 -5.69 -13.92 -3.85
CA THR A 292 -4.55 -14.16 -2.98
C THR A 292 -4.70 -15.50 -2.26
N THR A 293 -3.58 -16.06 -1.84
CA THR A 293 -3.58 -17.08 -0.79
C THR A 293 -3.99 -16.49 0.56
N ASP A 294 -4.30 -17.32 1.54
CA ASP A 294 -4.66 -16.88 2.90
C ASP A 294 -4.24 -17.97 3.88
N THR A 295 -2.97 -17.95 4.31
CA THR A 295 -2.35 -18.94 5.18
C THR A 295 -1.79 -18.27 6.43
N PHE A 296 -1.88 -18.92 7.59
CA PHE A 296 -1.23 -18.40 8.79
C PHE A 296 0.28 -18.29 8.58
N TYR A 297 0.89 -17.30 9.22
CA TYR A 297 2.27 -16.95 9.01
C TYR A 297 2.96 -16.67 10.36
N ASP A 298 4.03 -17.38 10.63
CA ASP A 298 4.81 -17.34 11.88
C ASP A 298 6.28 -16.97 11.69
N LYS A 299 6.66 -16.67 10.40
CA LYS A 299 8.03 -16.25 10.07
C LYS A 299 8.18 -14.72 10.12
N ASP A 300 9.36 -14.23 9.73
CA ASP A 300 9.64 -12.78 9.72
C ASP A 300 8.71 -12.02 8.78
N ALA A 301 7.90 -11.14 9.36
CA ALA A 301 6.95 -10.30 8.61
C ALA A 301 7.64 -9.22 7.75
N ALA A 302 8.93 -8.96 7.92
CA ALA A 302 9.68 -7.99 7.13
C ALA A 302 9.96 -8.51 5.71
N VAL A 303 10.12 -9.82 5.55
CA VAL A 303 10.51 -10.46 4.30
C VAL A 303 9.60 -11.66 3.95
N PRO A 304 8.28 -11.47 3.88
CA PRO A 304 7.40 -12.57 3.46
C PRO A 304 7.68 -12.91 1.99
N GLN A 305 7.75 -14.19 1.70
CA GLN A 305 8.12 -14.70 0.39
C GLN A 305 7.08 -15.72 -0.10
N MET A 306 7.00 -15.85 -1.42
CA MET A 306 6.22 -16.90 -2.09
C MET A 306 6.88 -18.27 -1.88
N THR A 307 6.08 -19.29 -1.61
CA THR A 307 6.50 -20.70 -1.64
C THR A 307 6.05 -21.37 -2.95
N THR A 308 6.61 -22.53 -3.26
CA THR A 308 6.14 -23.36 -4.39
C THR A 308 4.66 -23.75 -4.23
N GLU A 309 4.22 -24.00 -3.01
CA GLU A 309 2.80 -24.30 -2.72
C GLU A 309 1.89 -23.10 -3.04
N ASP A 310 2.26 -21.87 -2.61
CA ASP A 310 1.51 -20.65 -2.94
C ASP A 310 1.37 -20.49 -4.46
N ARG A 311 2.48 -20.62 -5.19
CA ARG A 311 2.54 -20.49 -6.64
C ARG A 311 1.62 -21.53 -7.33
N THR A 312 1.75 -22.79 -6.93
CA THR A 312 0.96 -23.89 -7.48
C THR A 312 -0.53 -23.69 -7.20
N TYR A 313 -0.90 -23.25 -6.00
CA TYR A 313 -2.29 -22.97 -5.64
C TYR A 313 -2.91 -21.92 -6.57
N ILE A 314 -2.22 -20.81 -6.80
CA ILE A 314 -2.75 -19.72 -7.64
C ILE A 314 -2.82 -20.16 -9.12
N ILE A 315 -1.81 -20.87 -9.65
CA ILE A 315 -1.82 -21.42 -11.01
C ILE A 315 -3.02 -22.36 -11.19
N ASN A 316 -3.26 -23.24 -10.23
CA ASN A 316 -4.41 -24.16 -10.27
C ASN A 316 -5.75 -23.40 -10.22
N ALA A 317 -5.85 -22.34 -9.41
CA ALA A 317 -7.04 -21.49 -9.36
C ALA A 317 -7.30 -20.78 -10.71
N ILE A 318 -6.24 -20.26 -11.36
CA ILE A 318 -6.34 -19.67 -12.70
C ILE A 318 -6.86 -20.72 -13.71
N ASN A 319 -6.20 -21.86 -13.80
CA ASN A 319 -6.53 -22.90 -14.78
C ASN A 319 -7.91 -23.54 -14.52
N TYR A 320 -8.38 -23.55 -13.28
CA TYR A 320 -9.73 -23.97 -12.94
C TYR A 320 -10.79 -23.02 -13.50
N MET A 321 -10.63 -21.70 -13.28
CA MET A 321 -11.62 -20.72 -13.74
C MET A 321 -11.45 -20.33 -15.21
N PHE A 322 -10.23 -20.41 -15.74
CA PHE A 322 -9.88 -20.02 -17.11
C PHE A 322 -9.16 -21.16 -17.85
N PRO A 323 -9.85 -22.29 -18.11
CA PRO A 323 -9.20 -23.52 -18.59
C PRO A 323 -8.53 -23.39 -19.97
N SER A 324 -8.89 -22.39 -20.75
CA SER A 324 -8.31 -22.13 -22.07
C SER A 324 -6.92 -21.49 -22.02
N VAL A 325 -6.55 -20.80 -20.92
CA VAL A 325 -5.27 -20.06 -20.85
C VAL A 325 -4.08 -20.98 -20.55
N LYS A 326 -4.28 -22.08 -19.83
CA LYS A 326 -3.23 -23.08 -19.51
C LYS A 326 -1.95 -22.47 -18.98
N ILE A 327 -2.08 -21.68 -17.91
CA ILE A 327 -0.94 -21.01 -17.26
C ILE A 327 -0.03 -22.05 -16.60
N THR A 328 1.27 -21.83 -16.73
CA THR A 328 2.35 -22.63 -16.14
C THR A 328 3.28 -21.74 -15.32
N GLU A 329 4.22 -22.34 -14.59
CA GLU A 329 5.26 -21.61 -13.83
C GLU A 329 6.08 -20.67 -14.72
N LYS A 330 6.31 -21.04 -15.99
CA LYS A 330 7.09 -20.25 -16.97
C LYS A 330 6.40 -18.96 -17.39
N ASP A 331 5.10 -18.86 -17.16
CA ASP A 331 4.29 -17.66 -17.49
C ASP A 331 4.32 -16.61 -16.36
N ILE A 332 4.93 -16.95 -15.20
CA ILE A 332 5.00 -16.05 -14.05
C ILE A 332 6.22 -15.15 -14.19
N GLU A 333 5.98 -13.85 -14.35
CA GLU A 333 7.05 -12.87 -14.46
C GLU A 333 7.55 -12.38 -13.11
N SER A 334 6.64 -12.24 -12.14
CA SER A 334 6.95 -11.79 -10.80
C SER A 334 5.85 -12.16 -9.81
N SER A 335 6.13 -11.92 -8.54
CA SER A 335 5.18 -12.14 -7.44
C SER A 335 5.44 -11.17 -6.29
N TRP A 336 4.47 -11.06 -5.39
CA TRP A 336 4.72 -10.51 -4.06
C TRP A 336 3.92 -11.25 -3.00
N ALA A 337 4.48 -11.28 -1.81
CA ALA A 337 3.82 -11.78 -0.61
C ALA A 337 3.62 -10.64 0.39
N GLY A 338 2.46 -10.58 1.01
CA GLY A 338 2.14 -9.62 2.06
C GLY A 338 1.58 -10.29 3.31
N VAL A 339 1.81 -9.68 4.47
CA VAL A 339 1.33 -10.18 5.76
C VAL A 339 0.24 -9.27 6.28
N ARG A 340 -0.90 -9.87 6.67
CA ARG A 340 -2.04 -9.19 7.27
C ARG A 340 -2.00 -9.35 8.79
N PRO A 341 -2.03 -8.28 9.57
CA PRO A 341 -2.16 -8.34 11.02
C PRO A 341 -3.64 -8.50 11.40
N LEU A 342 -4.07 -9.73 11.64
CA LEU A 342 -5.42 -10.04 12.11
C LEU A 342 -5.44 -10.09 13.62
N ILE A 343 -6.51 -9.56 14.27
CA ILE A 343 -6.70 -9.72 15.70
C ILE A 343 -7.22 -11.13 15.96
N TYR A 344 -6.51 -11.91 16.77
CA TYR A 344 -6.82 -13.31 17.01
C TYR A 344 -8.24 -13.53 17.50
N GLU A 345 -8.93 -14.50 16.91
CA GLU A 345 -10.22 -15.01 17.33
C GLU A 345 -10.16 -16.55 17.34
N GLU A 346 -10.39 -17.14 18.52
CA GLU A 346 -10.30 -18.59 18.70
C GLU A 346 -11.29 -19.35 17.80
N GLY A 347 -10.82 -20.43 17.19
CA GLY A 347 -11.62 -21.33 16.35
C GLY A 347 -11.88 -20.83 14.92
N LYS A 348 -11.38 -19.66 14.53
CA LYS A 348 -11.53 -19.13 13.16
C LYS A 348 -10.28 -19.32 12.31
N SER A 349 -10.48 -19.64 11.04
CA SER A 349 -9.42 -19.63 10.03
C SER A 349 -9.04 -18.18 9.64
N ALA A 350 -7.86 -17.99 9.04
CA ALA A 350 -7.39 -16.68 8.59
C ALA A 350 -8.37 -15.95 7.65
N SER A 351 -9.15 -16.69 6.89
CA SER A 351 -10.17 -16.15 6.00
C SER A 351 -11.47 -15.73 6.71
N GLU A 352 -11.74 -16.24 7.92
CA GLU A 352 -12.98 -16.00 8.67
C GLU A 352 -12.83 -14.94 9.77
N ILE A 353 -11.60 -14.63 10.20
CA ILE A 353 -11.34 -13.61 11.21
C ILE A 353 -11.81 -12.24 10.72
N SER A 354 -12.50 -11.52 11.60
CA SER A 354 -12.93 -10.14 11.33
C SER A 354 -11.73 -9.22 11.10
N ARG A 355 -11.91 -8.25 10.22
CA ARG A 355 -10.90 -7.21 9.93
C ARG A 355 -11.29 -5.87 10.52
N LYS A 356 -11.94 -5.89 11.68
CA LYS A 356 -12.22 -4.68 12.47
C LYS A 356 -10.89 -4.09 12.95
N ASP A 357 -10.86 -2.79 12.98
CA ASP A 357 -9.82 -2.05 13.67
C ASP A 357 -10.18 -1.85 15.14
N GLU A 358 -9.17 -1.88 15.97
CA GLU A 358 -9.33 -1.65 17.40
C GLU A 358 -8.24 -0.75 17.95
N ILE A 359 -8.64 0.16 18.84
CA ILE A 359 -7.75 1.08 19.56
C ILE A 359 -7.80 0.70 21.04
N TRP A 360 -6.63 0.52 21.65
CA TRP A 360 -6.51 0.34 23.10
C TRP A 360 -5.28 1.02 23.66
N THR A 361 -5.29 1.29 24.96
CA THR A 361 -4.17 1.92 25.67
C THR A 361 -3.69 1.01 26.79
N SER A 362 -2.38 0.83 26.90
CA SER A 362 -1.76 0.08 27.99
C SER A 362 -1.73 0.88 29.30
N GLU A 363 -1.37 0.21 30.38
CA GLU A 363 -1.15 0.85 31.69
C GLU A 363 -0.06 1.92 31.64
N SER A 364 0.96 1.73 30.80
CA SER A 364 2.01 2.73 30.57
C SER A 364 1.55 3.95 29.78
N GLY A 365 0.39 3.88 29.11
CA GLY A 365 -0.12 4.95 28.25
C GLY A 365 0.23 4.77 26.76
N LEU A 366 0.87 3.66 26.35
CA LEU A 366 1.08 3.34 24.94
C LEU A 366 -0.26 3.11 24.24
N ILE A 367 -0.57 3.93 23.23
CA ILE A 367 -1.78 3.81 22.41
C ILE A 367 -1.48 2.86 21.25
N THR A 368 -2.30 1.85 21.07
CA THR A 368 -2.13 0.86 20.01
C THR A 368 -3.34 0.87 19.09
N ILE A 369 -3.09 0.89 17.78
CA ILE A 369 -4.10 0.64 16.73
C ILE A 369 -3.70 -0.61 15.95
N ALA A 370 -4.61 -1.57 15.82
CA ALA A 370 -4.41 -2.78 15.05
C ALA A 370 -5.65 -3.18 14.27
N GLY A 371 -5.48 -4.05 13.27
CA GLY A 371 -6.54 -4.48 12.37
C GLY A 371 -6.85 -3.47 11.28
N GLY A 372 -8.08 -3.50 10.79
CA GLY A 372 -8.58 -2.58 9.77
C GLY A 372 -8.20 -2.95 8.34
N LYS A 373 -8.61 -2.10 7.42
CA LYS A 373 -8.39 -2.23 5.97
C LYS A 373 -7.77 -0.98 5.39
N LEU A 374 -7.01 -1.17 4.31
CA LEU A 374 -6.49 -0.07 3.48
C LEU A 374 -7.58 0.98 3.16
N THR A 375 -8.77 0.55 2.77
CA THR A 375 -9.89 1.45 2.43
C THR A 375 -10.30 2.38 3.56
N GLY A 376 -10.26 1.91 4.82
CA GLY A 376 -10.71 2.65 6.00
C GLY A 376 -9.62 3.49 6.68
N TYR A 377 -8.42 3.56 6.12
CA TYR A 377 -7.25 4.17 6.77
C TYR A 377 -7.50 5.58 7.30
N ARG A 378 -8.19 6.42 6.52
CA ARG A 378 -8.48 7.80 6.87
C ARG A 378 -9.37 7.88 8.12
N LYS A 379 -10.45 7.05 8.15
CA LYS A 379 -11.36 7.01 9.30
C LYS A 379 -10.69 6.42 10.53
N MET A 380 -9.86 5.40 10.37
CA MET A 380 -9.03 4.87 11.46
C MET A 380 -8.12 5.96 12.03
N ALA A 381 -7.45 6.72 11.18
CA ALA A 381 -6.60 7.83 11.60
C ALA A 381 -7.38 8.91 12.36
N GLU A 382 -8.53 9.34 11.84
CA GLU A 382 -9.44 10.27 12.50
C GLU A 382 -9.81 9.77 13.92
N MET A 383 -10.17 8.48 14.06
CA MET A 383 -10.52 7.89 15.35
C MET A 383 -9.35 7.88 16.34
N VAL A 384 -8.15 7.56 15.87
CA VAL A 384 -6.93 7.58 16.71
C VAL A 384 -6.62 9.00 17.17
N VAL A 385 -6.67 9.97 16.26
CA VAL A 385 -6.36 11.37 16.62
C VAL A 385 -7.46 11.99 17.49
N ASP A 386 -8.74 11.65 17.27
CA ASP A 386 -9.82 12.01 18.20
C ASP A 386 -9.55 11.47 19.61
N TYR A 387 -9.09 10.22 19.70
CA TYR A 387 -8.73 9.61 20.98
C TYR A 387 -7.54 10.34 21.63
N VAL A 388 -6.48 10.61 20.90
CA VAL A 388 -5.28 11.33 21.34
C VAL A 388 -5.63 12.73 21.83
N THR A 389 -6.39 13.51 21.05
CA THR A 389 -6.78 14.88 21.42
C THR A 389 -7.67 14.90 22.66
N ASN A 390 -8.58 13.94 22.83
CA ASN A 390 -9.38 13.80 24.04
C ASN A 390 -8.53 13.50 25.29
N LEU A 391 -7.46 12.70 25.16
CA LEU A 391 -6.52 12.46 26.27
C LEU A 391 -5.76 13.73 26.63
N LEU A 392 -5.22 14.44 25.63
CA LEU A 392 -4.50 15.70 25.85
C LEU A 392 -5.40 16.77 26.52
N GLN A 393 -6.67 16.87 26.11
CA GLN A 393 -7.62 17.79 26.75
C GLN A 393 -7.88 17.45 28.23
N LYS A 394 -8.00 16.16 28.57
CA LYS A 394 -8.13 15.71 29.97
C LYS A 394 -6.89 16.05 30.82
N GLU A 395 -5.74 16.17 30.18
CA GLU A 395 -4.47 16.56 30.79
C GLU A 395 -4.27 18.10 30.83
N GLY A 396 -5.27 18.88 30.44
CA GLY A 396 -5.26 20.35 30.55
C GLY A 396 -4.81 21.10 29.31
N HIS A 397 -4.60 20.40 28.17
CA HIS A 397 -4.30 21.08 26.90
C HIS A 397 -5.56 21.72 26.29
N SER A 398 -5.35 22.74 25.46
CA SER A 398 -6.42 23.41 24.72
C SER A 398 -7.17 22.45 23.80
N ALA A 399 -8.41 22.79 23.45
CA ALA A 399 -9.20 22.03 22.50
C ALA A 399 -8.56 22.03 21.09
N TYR A 400 -8.53 20.89 20.46
CA TYR A 400 -8.05 20.72 19.09
C TYR A 400 -9.23 20.74 18.09
N PRO A 401 -9.02 21.25 16.85
CA PRO A 401 -10.06 21.21 15.84
C PRO A 401 -10.43 19.75 15.45
N LYS A 402 -11.62 19.60 14.88
CA LYS A 402 -12.03 18.31 14.31
C LYS A 402 -11.28 17.99 13.02
N SER A 403 -11.25 16.72 12.63
CA SER A 403 -10.66 16.25 11.38
C SER A 403 -11.23 16.96 10.15
N THR A 404 -10.34 17.39 9.26
CA THR A 404 -10.66 17.96 7.94
C THR A 404 -10.33 17.02 6.80
N THR A 405 -9.69 15.87 7.06
CA THR A 405 -9.14 14.95 6.07
C THR A 405 -10.17 14.33 5.13
N LYS A 406 -11.46 14.36 5.50
CA LYS A 406 -12.55 13.83 4.67
C LYS A 406 -12.64 14.47 3.27
N HIS A 407 -12.35 15.75 3.17
CA HIS A 407 -12.43 16.54 1.92
C HIS A 407 -11.08 17.18 1.56
N MET A 408 -10.02 16.56 2.00
CA MET A 408 -8.67 17.04 1.77
C MET A 408 -7.99 16.17 0.71
N PRO A 409 -7.64 16.71 -0.45
CA PRO A 409 -6.81 15.98 -1.40
C PRO A 409 -5.50 15.54 -0.74
N ILE A 410 -5.03 14.35 -1.08
CA ILE A 410 -3.68 13.94 -0.76
C ILE A 410 -2.69 14.58 -1.73
N SER A 411 -1.41 14.56 -1.44
CA SER A 411 -0.36 15.08 -2.35
C SER A 411 -0.57 14.51 -3.76
N GLY A 412 -0.48 15.36 -4.78
CA GLY A 412 -0.83 15.01 -6.15
C GLY A 412 -2.33 14.98 -6.46
N GLY A 413 -3.20 15.01 -5.46
CA GLY A 413 -4.67 14.97 -5.62
C GLY A 413 -5.34 16.33 -5.86
N HIS A 414 -4.58 17.42 -5.89
CA HIS A 414 -5.09 18.79 -6.10
C HIS A 414 -5.41 19.05 -7.59
N VAL A 415 -6.40 18.33 -8.13
CA VAL A 415 -6.79 18.29 -9.55
C VAL A 415 -8.31 18.40 -9.74
N ASP A 416 -9.02 19.05 -8.81
CA ASP A 416 -10.49 19.15 -8.76
C ASP A 416 -11.20 17.80 -8.70
N GLY A 417 -10.63 16.87 -7.93
CA GLY A 417 -11.14 15.54 -7.69
C GLY A 417 -11.15 14.66 -8.95
N SER A 418 -11.94 13.60 -8.90
CA SER A 418 -12.02 12.62 -10.00
C SER A 418 -12.51 13.18 -11.33
N LYS A 419 -13.30 14.25 -11.30
CA LYS A 419 -13.85 14.90 -12.50
C LYS A 419 -12.82 15.80 -13.20
N GLY A 420 -11.96 16.46 -12.44
CA GLY A 420 -10.95 17.37 -12.96
C GLY A 420 -9.74 16.66 -13.56
N LEU A 421 -9.40 15.47 -13.04
CA LEU A 421 -8.20 14.73 -13.42
C LEU A 421 -8.03 14.53 -14.95
N PRO A 422 -9.03 14.12 -15.74
CA PRO A 422 -8.84 13.92 -17.18
C PRO A 422 -8.43 15.20 -17.93
N ALA A 423 -9.08 16.33 -17.61
CA ALA A 423 -8.73 17.63 -18.21
C ALA A 423 -7.35 18.10 -17.76
N PHE A 424 -6.99 17.87 -16.49
CA PHE A 424 -5.67 18.15 -15.96
C PHE A 424 -4.58 17.37 -16.71
N ILE A 425 -4.74 16.05 -16.87
CA ILE A 425 -3.81 15.20 -17.61
C ILE A 425 -3.61 15.69 -19.04
N ALA A 426 -4.72 15.94 -19.79
CA ALA A 426 -4.66 16.41 -21.16
C ALA A 426 -3.89 17.74 -21.30
N LYS A 427 -4.12 18.66 -20.37
CA LYS A 427 -3.39 19.94 -20.30
C LYS A 427 -1.91 19.71 -20.07
N LYS A 428 -1.53 18.91 -19.08
CA LYS A 428 -0.14 18.67 -18.69
C LYS A 428 0.65 17.87 -19.74
N ALA A 429 0.00 16.95 -20.46
CA ALA A 429 0.61 16.24 -21.59
C ALA A 429 1.15 17.19 -22.67
N GLY A 430 0.41 18.28 -22.97
CA GLY A 430 0.88 19.31 -23.91
C GLY A 430 1.96 20.23 -23.33
N GLU A 431 1.85 20.57 -22.03
CA GLU A 431 2.81 21.48 -21.38
C GLU A 431 4.20 20.86 -21.22
N GLY A 432 4.31 19.55 -20.94
CA GLY A 432 5.58 18.88 -20.67
C GLY A 432 6.58 18.89 -21.82
N THR A 433 6.12 19.10 -23.08
CA THR A 433 7.01 19.21 -24.24
C THR A 433 7.95 20.42 -24.16
N LYS A 434 7.57 21.48 -23.45
CA LYS A 434 8.39 22.66 -23.19
C LYS A 434 9.61 22.37 -22.29
N TYR A 435 9.59 21.23 -21.59
CA TYR A 435 10.60 20.79 -20.64
C TYR A 435 11.49 19.65 -21.19
N GLY A 436 11.34 19.32 -22.48
CA GLY A 436 12.14 18.28 -23.15
C GLY A 436 11.59 16.88 -23.05
N LEU A 437 10.35 16.73 -22.56
CA LEU A 437 9.62 15.46 -22.53
C LEU A 437 8.82 15.26 -23.82
N THR A 438 8.57 14.02 -24.19
CA THR A 438 7.53 13.70 -25.17
C THR A 438 6.15 13.89 -24.55
N THR A 439 5.12 14.09 -25.40
CA THR A 439 3.73 14.15 -24.91
C THR A 439 3.33 12.91 -24.12
N ALA A 440 3.77 11.72 -24.54
CA ALA A 440 3.49 10.47 -23.85
C ALA A 440 4.15 10.39 -22.47
N GLN A 441 5.41 10.82 -22.33
CA GLN A 441 6.10 10.89 -21.05
C GLN A 441 5.44 11.89 -20.10
N ALA A 442 5.08 13.07 -20.61
CA ALA A 442 4.38 14.09 -19.82
C ALA A 442 2.99 13.62 -19.36
N GLU A 443 2.26 12.92 -20.22
CA GLU A 443 0.97 12.30 -19.89
C GLU A 443 1.12 11.22 -18.81
N GLU A 444 2.14 10.35 -18.92
CA GLU A 444 2.44 9.33 -17.92
C GLU A 444 2.78 9.96 -16.56
N PHE A 445 3.62 11.01 -16.55
CA PHE A 445 3.94 11.73 -15.32
C PHE A 445 2.70 12.39 -14.70
N ALA A 446 1.85 13.03 -15.51
CA ALA A 446 0.63 13.64 -15.02
C ALA A 446 -0.36 12.61 -14.44
N LYS A 447 -0.48 11.44 -15.06
CA LYS A 447 -1.28 10.32 -14.55
C LYS A 447 -0.75 9.77 -13.22
N PHE A 448 0.57 9.65 -13.10
CA PHE A 448 1.21 9.00 -11.95
C PHE A 448 1.38 9.94 -10.75
N TYR A 449 1.76 11.20 -10.99
CA TYR A 449 2.11 12.17 -9.94
C TYR A 449 1.02 13.24 -9.70
N GLY A 450 -0.03 13.26 -10.52
CA GLY A 450 -1.11 14.25 -10.38
C GLY A 450 -0.57 15.68 -10.40
N SER A 451 -1.05 16.53 -9.49
CA SER A 451 -0.63 17.94 -9.39
C SER A 451 0.86 18.15 -9.08
N ASN A 452 1.57 17.12 -8.63
CA ASN A 452 3.02 17.19 -8.40
C ASN A 452 3.84 17.21 -9.71
N VAL A 453 3.20 16.97 -10.85
CA VAL A 453 3.88 16.86 -12.17
C VAL A 453 4.69 18.10 -12.55
N ASP A 454 4.31 19.29 -12.09
CA ASP A 454 5.03 20.53 -12.37
C ASP A 454 6.45 20.51 -11.78
N ILE A 455 6.61 19.89 -10.61
CA ILE A 455 7.94 19.68 -10.01
C ILE A 455 8.80 18.78 -10.90
N LEU A 456 8.20 17.71 -11.46
CA LEU A 456 8.93 16.81 -12.36
C LEU A 456 9.31 17.51 -13.68
N PHE A 457 8.48 18.40 -14.20
CA PHE A 457 8.79 19.19 -15.37
C PHE A 457 9.99 20.12 -15.12
N ASP A 458 10.01 20.81 -13.99
CA ASP A 458 11.13 21.66 -13.59
C ASP A 458 12.41 20.84 -13.39
N LEU A 459 12.31 19.65 -12.78
CA LEU A 459 13.43 18.72 -12.67
C LEU A 459 13.92 18.25 -14.06
N ALA A 460 13.02 17.95 -15.00
CA ALA A 460 13.39 17.55 -16.36
C ALA A 460 14.23 18.62 -17.07
N LYS A 461 13.85 19.89 -16.94
CA LYS A 461 14.62 21.00 -17.47
C LYS A 461 15.99 21.13 -16.78
N LYS A 462 16.03 21.01 -15.45
CA LYS A 462 17.24 21.19 -14.64
C LYS A 462 18.27 20.08 -14.84
N HIS A 463 17.81 18.81 -14.98
CA HIS A 463 18.68 17.64 -15.00
C HIS A 463 18.91 17.05 -16.41
N LYS A 464 18.64 17.82 -17.48
CA LYS A 464 18.77 17.36 -18.86
C LYS A 464 20.20 16.93 -19.24
N ASP A 465 21.21 17.66 -18.77
CA ASP A 465 22.61 17.33 -19.07
C ASP A 465 23.10 16.17 -18.20
N GLU A 466 22.63 16.09 -16.97
CA GLU A 466 22.90 14.98 -16.06
C GLU A 466 22.30 13.65 -16.57
N ALA A 467 21.14 13.70 -17.24
CA ALA A 467 20.56 12.54 -17.91
C ALA A 467 21.50 11.95 -18.99
N LYS A 468 22.20 12.83 -19.72
CA LYS A 468 23.22 12.40 -20.72
C LYS A 468 24.46 11.83 -20.03
N GLU A 469 24.94 12.48 -18.97
CA GLU A 469 26.12 12.06 -18.21
C GLU A 469 25.96 10.63 -17.67
N TYR A 470 24.78 10.30 -17.11
CA TYR A 470 24.49 8.97 -16.56
C TYR A 470 23.86 8.01 -17.56
N ASN A 471 23.76 8.41 -18.85
CA ASN A 471 23.13 7.62 -19.92
C ASN A 471 21.73 7.09 -19.51
N MET A 472 20.96 7.91 -18.82
CA MET A 472 19.59 7.62 -18.43
C MET A 472 18.59 8.53 -19.16
N PRO A 473 17.51 8.00 -19.73
CA PRO A 473 16.45 8.83 -20.30
C PRO A 473 15.69 9.59 -19.18
N LEU A 474 15.07 10.72 -19.56
CA LEU A 474 14.40 11.60 -18.59
C LEU A 474 13.26 10.90 -17.82
N ASP A 475 12.58 9.94 -18.42
CA ASP A 475 11.51 9.16 -17.78
C ASP A 475 12.01 8.11 -16.78
N VAL A 476 13.32 7.88 -16.73
CA VAL A 476 13.98 7.11 -15.66
C VAL A 476 14.61 8.03 -14.62
N LEU A 477 15.41 9.02 -15.07
CA LEU A 477 16.14 9.89 -14.15
C LEU A 477 15.23 10.79 -13.34
N ILE A 478 14.23 11.43 -13.95
CA ILE A 478 13.42 12.43 -13.26
C ILE A 478 12.56 11.83 -12.13
N PRO A 479 11.88 10.69 -12.32
CA PRO A 479 11.26 9.96 -11.21
C PRO A 479 12.23 9.58 -10.08
N LEU A 480 13.48 9.22 -10.41
CA LEU A 480 14.50 8.90 -9.41
C LEU A 480 14.91 10.13 -8.60
N VAL A 481 15.23 11.24 -9.26
CA VAL A 481 15.55 12.52 -8.59
C VAL A 481 14.40 12.96 -7.71
N TYR A 482 13.17 12.91 -8.23
CA TYR A 482 11.98 13.25 -7.47
C TYR A 482 11.80 12.35 -6.24
N ALA A 483 11.98 11.04 -6.39
CA ALA A 483 11.88 10.09 -5.30
C ALA A 483 12.91 10.35 -4.19
N MET A 484 14.14 10.75 -4.54
CA MET A 484 15.18 11.08 -3.58
C MET A 484 14.93 12.42 -2.87
N ASP A 485 14.47 13.44 -3.60
CA ASP A 485 14.37 14.81 -3.11
C ASP A 485 13.00 15.15 -2.49
N TYR A 486 11.94 14.35 -2.80
CA TYR A 486 10.56 14.61 -2.36
C TYR A 486 9.84 13.40 -1.76
N GLU A 487 10.50 12.21 -1.69
CA GLU A 487 9.88 10.98 -1.20
C GLU A 487 10.82 10.13 -0.34
N MET A 488 11.90 10.74 0.16
CA MET A 488 12.88 10.16 1.08
C MET A 488 13.40 8.77 0.65
N THR A 489 13.57 8.56 -0.66
CA THR A 489 14.14 7.31 -1.21
C THR A 489 15.62 7.22 -0.85
N ALA A 490 15.99 6.22 -0.04
CA ALA A 490 17.34 6.06 0.49
C ALA A 490 18.11 4.91 -0.18
N LYS A 491 17.40 3.93 -0.77
CA LYS A 491 18.00 2.73 -1.38
C LYS A 491 17.35 2.42 -2.73
N PRO A 492 18.03 1.70 -3.64
CA PRO A 492 17.47 1.32 -4.95
C PRO A 492 16.17 0.51 -4.84
N VAL A 493 16.08 -0.37 -3.85
CA VAL A 493 14.88 -1.16 -3.58
C VAL A 493 13.66 -0.29 -3.26
N ASP A 494 13.84 0.88 -2.63
CA ASP A 494 12.75 1.82 -2.37
C ASP A 494 12.16 2.35 -3.68
N PHE A 495 13.04 2.75 -4.60
CA PHE A 495 12.66 3.27 -5.90
C PHE A 495 11.91 2.22 -6.73
N PHE A 496 12.53 1.07 -6.94
CA PHE A 496 12.00 0.06 -7.85
C PHE A 496 10.76 -0.67 -7.31
N VAL A 497 10.68 -0.89 -5.99
CA VAL A 497 9.55 -1.62 -5.38
C VAL A 497 8.39 -0.68 -5.03
N ARG A 498 8.67 0.46 -4.36
CA ARG A 498 7.61 1.27 -3.73
C ARG A 498 7.35 2.61 -4.40
N ARG A 499 8.34 3.20 -5.09
CA ARG A 499 8.10 4.45 -5.83
C ARG A 499 7.57 4.18 -7.23
N ARG A 500 8.04 3.10 -7.88
CA ARG A 500 7.64 2.73 -9.25
C ARG A 500 6.83 1.44 -9.34
N GLY A 501 6.89 0.55 -8.37
CA GLY A 501 6.25 -0.76 -8.42
C GLY A 501 6.81 -1.68 -9.51
N ALA A 502 7.96 -1.35 -10.07
CA ALA A 502 8.50 -1.98 -11.27
C ALA A 502 8.96 -3.42 -11.05
N VAL A 503 9.46 -3.75 -9.85
CA VAL A 503 9.82 -5.14 -9.51
C VAL A 503 8.62 -6.08 -9.70
N PHE A 504 7.39 -5.58 -9.47
CA PHE A 504 6.19 -6.40 -9.63
C PHE A 504 5.56 -6.31 -11.02
N PHE A 505 5.53 -5.12 -11.64
CA PHE A 505 4.76 -4.89 -12.86
C PHE A 505 5.58 -4.64 -14.11
N ASN A 506 6.89 -4.48 -13.98
CA ASN A 506 7.82 -4.31 -15.11
C ASN A 506 9.25 -4.69 -14.72
N ILE A 507 9.45 -5.95 -14.33
CA ILE A 507 10.74 -6.44 -13.82
C ILE A 507 11.87 -6.30 -14.86
N HIS A 508 11.54 -6.42 -16.16
CA HIS A 508 12.53 -6.24 -17.24
C HIS A 508 13.10 -4.82 -17.27
N TRP A 509 12.27 -3.80 -17.02
CA TRP A 509 12.72 -2.41 -16.88
C TRP A 509 13.67 -2.23 -15.69
N VAL A 510 13.48 -2.99 -14.60
CA VAL A 510 14.40 -2.98 -13.47
C VAL A 510 15.77 -3.56 -13.88
N TYR A 511 15.79 -4.70 -14.58
CA TYR A 511 17.04 -5.28 -15.09
C TYR A 511 17.78 -4.34 -16.05
N GLU A 512 17.07 -3.59 -16.87
CA GLU A 512 17.62 -2.62 -17.80
C GLU A 512 18.31 -1.44 -17.08
N TRP A 513 17.67 -0.91 -16.01
CA TRP A 513 18.09 0.36 -15.41
C TRP A 513 18.75 0.23 -14.02
N LYS A 514 18.79 -0.93 -13.41
CA LYS A 514 19.28 -1.10 -12.02
C LYS A 514 20.69 -0.56 -11.81
N GLU A 515 21.62 -0.83 -12.72
CA GLU A 515 23.02 -0.40 -12.58
C GLU A 515 23.14 1.14 -12.66
N ALA A 516 22.49 1.76 -13.64
CA ALA A 516 22.50 3.22 -13.79
C ALA A 516 21.88 3.93 -12.57
N VAL A 517 20.76 3.40 -12.08
CA VAL A 517 20.09 3.91 -10.85
C VAL A 517 20.98 3.76 -9.62
N ILE A 518 21.60 2.59 -9.40
CA ILE A 518 22.51 2.35 -8.28
C ILE A 518 23.69 3.31 -8.32
N ASN A 519 24.33 3.46 -9.47
CA ASN A 519 25.49 4.35 -9.64
C ASN A 519 25.11 5.83 -9.41
N TYR A 520 23.95 6.25 -9.91
CA TYR A 520 23.43 7.59 -9.67
C TYR A 520 23.17 7.84 -8.18
N MET A 521 22.47 6.93 -7.51
CA MET A 521 22.18 7.06 -6.09
C MET A 521 23.46 7.07 -5.25
N ALA A 522 24.42 6.20 -5.56
CA ALA A 522 25.70 6.14 -4.85
C ALA A 522 26.45 7.48 -4.94
N ALA A 523 26.52 8.06 -6.13
CA ALA A 523 27.17 9.36 -6.35
C ALA A 523 26.45 10.51 -5.62
N LYS A 524 25.10 10.52 -5.63
CA LYS A 524 24.29 11.61 -5.05
C LYS A 524 24.11 11.52 -3.53
N LEU A 525 24.18 10.32 -2.98
CA LEU A 525 24.05 10.07 -1.53
C LEU A 525 25.40 9.83 -0.86
N GLY A 526 26.50 9.81 -1.62
CA GLY A 526 27.85 9.69 -1.09
C GLY A 526 28.16 8.31 -0.49
N TRP A 527 27.62 7.21 -1.06
CA TRP A 527 27.84 5.88 -0.52
C TRP A 527 29.30 5.43 -0.62
N SER A 528 29.75 4.73 0.40
CA SER A 528 30.96 3.92 0.32
C SER A 528 30.78 2.76 -0.66
N LYS A 529 31.88 2.10 -1.06
CA LYS A 529 31.80 0.89 -1.88
C LYS A 529 31.05 -0.23 -1.18
N GLU A 530 31.23 -0.37 0.12
CA GLU A 530 30.53 -1.35 0.95
C GLU A 530 29.03 -1.11 0.98
N GLU A 531 28.60 0.14 1.13
CA GLU A 531 27.18 0.50 1.10
C GLU A 531 26.58 0.24 -0.29
N GLN A 532 27.28 0.62 -1.36
CA GLN A 532 26.83 0.35 -2.72
C GLN A 532 26.66 -1.15 -2.96
N MET A 533 27.63 -1.97 -2.56
CA MET A 533 27.55 -3.44 -2.67
C MET A 533 26.38 -3.99 -1.84
N LYS A 534 26.20 -3.52 -0.61
CA LYS A 534 25.10 -3.92 0.27
C LYS A 534 23.74 -3.62 -0.36
N TYR A 535 23.54 -2.40 -0.86
CA TYR A 535 22.25 -1.99 -1.43
C TYR A 535 21.99 -2.63 -2.80
N THR A 536 23.05 -2.94 -3.55
CA THR A 536 22.95 -3.78 -4.77
C THR A 536 22.45 -5.18 -4.40
N ALA A 537 23.05 -5.82 -3.39
CA ALA A 537 22.63 -7.15 -2.94
C ALA A 537 21.20 -7.17 -2.41
N GLU A 538 20.76 -6.11 -1.70
CA GLU A 538 19.36 -5.97 -1.26
C GLU A 538 18.38 -5.91 -2.46
N LEU A 539 18.73 -5.22 -3.54
CA LEU A 539 17.90 -5.18 -4.75
C LEU A 539 17.90 -6.52 -5.49
N GLU A 540 19.07 -7.16 -5.65
CA GLU A 540 19.15 -8.48 -6.29
C GLU A 540 18.35 -9.54 -5.52
N LYS A 541 18.39 -9.49 -4.19
CA LYS A 541 17.56 -10.33 -3.34
C LYS A 541 16.07 -10.09 -3.59
N ALA A 542 15.63 -8.83 -3.66
CA ALA A 542 14.24 -8.49 -3.93
C ALA A 542 13.78 -8.97 -5.33
N LEU A 543 14.64 -8.91 -6.34
CA LEU A 543 14.39 -9.44 -7.67
C LEU A 543 14.27 -10.97 -7.66
N THR A 544 15.17 -11.65 -6.97
CA THR A 544 15.13 -13.10 -6.80
C THR A 544 13.86 -13.54 -6.08
N ASP A 545 13.51 -12.88 -4.97
CA ASP A 545 12.31 -13.18 -4.18
C ASP A 545 11.00 -12.95 -4.96
N ALA A 546 11.01 -12.02 -5.90
CA ALA A 546 9.85 -11.78 -6.76
C ALA A 546 9.61 -12.92 -7.77
N VAL A 547 10.65 -13.66 -8.16
CA VAL A 547 10.56 -14.67 -9.23
C VAL A 547 10.64 -16.10 -8.70
N VAL A 548 11.54 -16.37 -7.76
CA VAL A 548 11.88 -17.72 -7.28
C VAL A 548 11.26 -17.98 -5.92
N PRO A 549 10.46 -19.04 -5.75
CA PRO A 549 9.94 -19.47 -4.45
C PRO A 549 11.07 -19.70 -3.42
N VAL A 550 10.80 -19.33 -2.16
CA VAL A 550 11.80 -19.39 -1.09
C VAL A 550 12.35 -20.80 -0.84
N ASP A 551 11.49 -21.80 -0.88
CA ASP A 551 11.86 -23.22 -0.72
C ASP A 551 12.79 -23.72 -1.83
N GLN A 552 12.66 -23.20 -3.06
CA GLN A 552 13.60 -23.48 -4.16
C GLN A 552 14.95 -22.77 -3.97
N GLN A 553 14.95 -21.54 -3.44
CA GLN A 553 16.20 -20.83 -3.11
C GLN A 553 16.97 -21.55 -2.00
N GLU A 554 16.27 -22.02 -0.95
CA GLU A 554 16.86 -22.77 0.16
C GLU A 554 17.46 -24.11 -0.32
N GLN A 555 16.77 -24.84 -1.22
CA GLN A 555 17.31 -26.06 -1.82
C GLN A 555 18.56 -25.80 -2.67
N ALA A 556 18.55 -24.74 -3.49
CA ALA A 556 19.72 -24.38 -4.29
C ALA A 556 20.93 -24.01 -3.41
N ALA A 557 20.70 -23.27 -2.33
CA ALA A 557 21.75 -22.89 -1.36
C ALA A 557 22.30 -24.11 -0.57
N ALA A 558 21.49 -25.11 -0.32
CA ALA A 558 21.92 -26.34 0.37
C ALA A 558 22.75 -27.29 -0.53
N LEU A 559 22.67 -27.13 -1.86
CA LEU A 559 23.40 -27.92 -2.86
C LEU A 559 24.72 -27.25 -3.31
N ALA A 560 24.91 -25.97 -3.03
CA ALA A 560 26.10 -25.17 -3.33
C ALA A 560 27.11 -25.22 -2.19
#